data_7dafd4dcba8f97a0ebe2944f4ec82b56
#
_entry.id   7dafd4dcba8f97a0ebe2944f4ec82b56
#
_cell.length_a   1.000
_cell.length_b   1.000
_cell.length_c   1.000
_cell.angle_alpha   90.00
_cell.angle_beta   90.00
_cell.angle_gamma   90.00
#
_symmetry.space_group_name_H-M   'P 1'
#
loop_
_entity.id
_entity.type
_entity.pdbx_description
1 polymer ?
#
loop_
_entity_poly.entity_id
_entity_poly.type
_entity_poly.pdbx_seq_one_letter_code
_entity_poly.pdbx_strand_id
1 'polypeptide(L)'
;IKFGKPKTFVLKNGLTVMVVENSKLPRASASLSFDNPLIYEGEIAGVSTVLGGMLGNGTQSISKEEFIEEVDYMGATLNVSGSGVFASSLSRYFDRVLELMAGTVLEPLLTQEEFDRQRDLLKENLKTAEKDVATAADRVQNLITYGREHPNGEFISQESIDRITLEDTKNYLTNYSKPNNAFLVIIGDVEFEKTKSKITDLLSDWKSGEVNANSFPTPTNPEKSEIIFVDMPNATQSVVSIINTIDFNKKESD
;
A
#
# COMPACT_ATOMS: atom_id res chain seq x y z
N ILE A 1 10.45 22.64 18.16
CA ILE A 1 9.48 21.67 18.69
C ILE A 1 10.30 20.45 19.12
N LYS A 2 10.36 20.12 20.41
CA LYS A 2 11.00 18.88 20.86
C LYS A 2 9.97 17.76 20.68
N PHE A 3 10.17 16.90 19.70
CA PHE A 3 9.47 15.64 19.61
C PHE A 3 9.95 14.72 20.74
N GLY A 4 9.04 13.98 21.37
CA GLY A 4 9.42 12.90 22.29
C GLY A 4 10.32 11.89 21.57
N LYS A 5 11.27 11.31 22.29
CA LYS A 5 12.08 10.23 21.71
C LYS A 5 11.19 9.01 21.53
N PRO A 6 11.19 8.35 20.36
CA PRO A 6 10.43 7.13 20.17
C PRO A 6 10.94 6.03 21.11
N LYS A 7 10.02 5.31 21.73
CA LYS A 7 10.30 4.04 22.42
C LYS A 7 10.00 2.92 21.43
N THR A 8 10.95 2.03 21.21
CA THR A 8 10.85 0.98 20.20
C THR A 8 10.87 -0.40 20.86
N PHE A 9 10.08 -1.32 20.34
CA PHE A 9 10.14 -2.74 20.66
C PHE A 9 9.86 -3.58 19.40
N VAL A 10 10.26 -4.84 19.44
CA VAL A 10 10.06 -5.80 18.34
C VAL A 10 9.27 -6.98 18.88
N LEU A 11 8.20 -7.38 18.18
CA LEU A 11 7.45 -8.58 18.49
C LEU A 11 8.24 -9.84 18.07
N LYS A 12 7.87 -10.99 18.64
CA LYS A 12 8.52 -12.29 18.31
C LYS A 12 8.42 -12.65 16.83
N ASN A 13 7.38 -12.16 16.13
CA ASN A 13 7.17 -12.37 14.71
C ASN A 13 7.95 -11.38 13.82
N GLY A 14 8.76 -10.49 14.41
CA GLY A 14 9.62 -9.54 13.70
C GLY A 14 9.00 -8.16 13.47
N LEU A 15 7.74 -7.92 13.80
CA LEU A 15 7.13 -6.58 13.66
C LEU A 15 7.86 -5.57 14.54
N THR A 16 8.37 -4.52 13.93
CA THR A 16 9.00 -3.40 14.64
C THR A 16 7.96 -2.34 14.96
N VAL A 17 7.85 -1.98 16.24
CA VAL A 17 6.86 -1.02 16.73
C VAL A 17 7.57 0.17 17.38
N MET A 18 7.19 1.37 16.97
CA MET A 18 7.68 2.64 17.50
C MET A 18 6.53 3.42 18.12
N VAL A 19 6.68 3.86 19.35
CA VAL A 19 5.65 4.62 20.08
C VAL A 19 6.22 5.97 20.51
N VAL A 20 5.51 7.04 20.16
CA VAL A 20 5.80 8.42 20.59
C VAL A 20 4.64 8.93 21.43
N GLU A 21 4.84 9.04 22.73
CA GLU A 21 3.85 9.55 23.67
C GLU A 21 3.73 11.08 23.56
N ASN A 22 2.54 11.58 23.29
CA ASN A 22 2.25 13.01 23.21
C ASN A 22 0.81 13.33 23.66
N SER A 23 0.66 13.67 24.92
CA SER A 23 -0.64 13.95 25.55
C SER A 23 -1.16 15.40 25.40
N LYS A 24 -0.58 16.19 24.48
CA LYS A 24 -1.02 17.58 24.25
C LYS A 24 -2.44 17.68 23.71
N LEU A 25 -2.85 16.70 22.91
CA LEU A 25 -4.19 16.56 22.37
C LEU A 25 -4.71 15.16 22.69
N PRO A 26 -5.99 14.97 23.00
CA PRO A 26 -6.57 13.66 23.29
C PRO A 26 -6.83 12.86 22.00
N ARG A 27 -5.78 12.67 21.19
CA ARG A 27 -5.80 11.95 19.90
C ARG A 27 -4.58 11.07 19.78
N ALA A 28 -4.77 9.96 19.07
CA ALA A 28 -3.69 9.08 18.70
C ALA A 28 -3.84 8.62 17.24
N SER A 29 -2.72 8.25 16.64
CA SER A 29 -2.66 7.68 15.30
C SER A 29 -1.69 6.51 15.26
N ALA A 30 -1.98 5.56 14.38
CA ALA A 30 -1.14 4.42 14.07
C ALA A 30 -0.92 4.35 12.55
N SER A 31 0.31 4.08 12.15
CA SER A 31 0.67 3.85 10.75
C SER A 31 1.47 2.55 10.64
N LEU A 32 0.86 1.55 10.04
CA LEU A 32 1.50 0.30 9.65
C LEU A 32 1.95 0.45 8.20
N SER A 33 3.23 0.23 7.94
CA SER A 33 3.80 0.30 6.59
C SER A 33 4.58 -0.97 6.30
N PHE A 34 4.44 -1.50 5.09
CA PHE A 34 5.25 -2.60 4.59
C PHE A 34 6.49 -2.08 3.87
N ASP A 35 7.65 -2.63 4.20
CA ASP A 35 8.93 -2.38 3.51
C ASP A 35 9.15 -3.46 2.45
N ASN A 36 8.17 -3.64 1.59
CA ASN A 36 8.24 -4.61 0.52
C ASN A 36 9.21 -4.14 -0.57
N PRO A 37 10.01 -5.06 -1.13
CA PRO A 37 10.77 -4.77 -2.33
C PRO A 37 9.84 -4.44 -3.50
N LEU A 38 10.41 -3.99 -4.61
CA LEU A 38 9.64 -3.83 -5.85
C LEU A 38 9.06 -5.19 -6.27
N ILE A 39 7.75 -5.23 -6.50
CA ILE A 39 7.00 -6.44 -6.85
C ILE A 39 6.57 -6.31 -8.31
N TYR A 40 6.98 -7.27 -9.13
CA TYR A 40 6.51 -7.42 -10.51
C TYR A 40 5.29 -8.35 -10.51
N GLU A 41 4.15 -7.83 -10.95
CA GLU A 41 2.87 -8.55 -10.96
C GLU A 41 2.64 -9.36 -12.26
N GLY A 42 3.33 -8.99 -13.34
CA GLY A 42 3.36 -9.71 -14.62
C GLY A 42 1.99 -9.80 -15.28
N GLU A 43 1.56 -11.03 -15.55
CA GLU A 43 0.31 -11.27 -16.29
C GLU A 43 -0.96 -10.84 -15.54
N ILE A 44 -0.87 -10.62 -14.24
CA ILE A 44 -1.95 -10.16 -13.37
C ILE A 44 -1.71 -8.73 -12.83
N ALA A 45 -1.01 -7.90 -13.62
CA ALA A 45 -0.75 -6.51 -13.27
C ALA A 45 -2.05 -5.79 -12.89
N GLY A 46 -2.06 -5.17 -11.71
CA GLY A 46 -3.23 -4.56 -11.07
C GLY A 46 -3.80 -5.37 -9.90
N VAL A 47 -3.26 -6.57 -9.60
CA VAL A 47 -3.76 -7.40 -8.48
C VAL A 47 -3.63 -6.68 -7.14
N SER A 48 -2.52 -5.96 -6.90
CA SER A 48 -2.34 -5.15 -5.69
C SER A 48 -3.34 -4.00 -5.59
N THR A 49 -3.72 -3.41 -6.73
CA THR A 49 -4.73 -2.35 -6.79
C THR A 49 -6.12 -2.88 -6.45
N VAL A 50 -6.51 -4.03 -7.03
CA VAL A 50 -7.78 -4.70 -6.70
C VAL A 50 -7.82 -5.07 -5.23
N LEU A 51 -6.76 -5.72 -4.71
CA LEU A 51 -6.66 -6.05 -3.29
C LEU A 51 -6.77 -4.80 -2.41
N GLY A 52 -6.02 -3.73 -2.73
CA GLY A 52 -6.06 -2.48 -1.97
C GLY A 52 -7.46 -1.90 -1.86
N GLY A 53 -8.28 -1.98 -2.92
CA GLY A 53 -9.68 -1.56 -2.90
C GLY A 53 -10.61 -2.48 -2.08
N MET A 54 -10.25 -3.76 -1.94
CA MET A 54 -11.01 -4.71 -1.12
C MET A 54 -10.73 -4.55 0.38
N LEU A 55 -9.51 -4.15 0.74
CA LEU A 55 -9.11 -3.99 2.14
C LEU A 55 -9.86 -2.82 2.80
N GLY A 56 -10.11 -2.93 4.12
CA GLY A 56 -10.82 -1.89 4.87
C GLY A 56 -12.35 -1.91 4.69
N ASN A 57 -12.90 -2.93 4.05
CA ASN A 57 -14.33 -3.14 3.86
C ASN A 57 -14.90 -4.22 4.80
N GLY A 58 -14.46 -4.25 6.05
CA GLY A 58 -14.83 -5.25 7.04
C GLY A 58 -13.75 -6.30 7.29
N THR A 59 -14.05 -7.22 8.20
CA THR A 59 -13.21 -8.36 8.57
C THR A 59 -14.03 -9.65 8.51
N GLN A 60 -13.41 -10.81 8.72
CA GLN A 60 -14.17 -12.07 8.77
C GLN A 60 -15.21 -12.10 9.91
N SER A 61 -14.99 -11.29 10.95
CA SER A 61 -15.86 -11.20 12.14
C SER A 61 -16.79 -9.99 12.13
N ILE A 62 -16.61 -9.01 11.26
CA ILE A 62 -17.37 -7.75 11.20
C ILE A 62 -17.75 -7.47 9.74
N SER A 63 -19.06 -7.35 9.47
CA SER A 63 -19.56 -7.00 8.14
C SER A 63 -19.09 -5.62 7.68
N LYS A 64 -19.18 -5.35 6.39
CA LYS A 64 -18.80 -4.05 5.82
C LYS A 64 -19.60 -2.90 6.43
N GLU A 65 -20.92 -3.10 6.57
CA GLU A 65 -21.84 -2.11 7.11
C GLU A 65 -21.50 -1.80 8.58
N GLU A 66 -21.33 -2.82 9.41
CA GLU A 66 -20.98 -2.68 10.82
C GLU A 66 -19.59 -2.02 10.98
N PHE A 67 -18.63 -2.38 10.14
CA PHE A 67 -17.29 -1.81 10.17
C PHE A 67 -17.30 -0.30 9.88
N ILE A 68 -18.03 0.12 8.85
CA ILE A 68 -18.18 1.53 8.48
C ILE A 68 -18.92 2.31 9.57
N GLU A 69 -20.05 1.78 10.07
CA GLU A 69 -20.82 2.40 11.15
C GLU A 69 -19.97 2.59 12.41
N GLU A 70 -19.16 1.61 12.76
CA GLU A 70 -18.30 1.68 13.96
C GLU A 70 -17.19 2.72 13.79
N VAL A 71 -16.53 2.77 12.62
CA VAL A 71 -15.50 3.78 12.31
C VAL A 71 -16.10 5.20 12.35
N ASP A 72 -17.27 5.38 11.73
CA ASP A 72 -17.98 6.67 11.71
C ASP A 72 -18.45 7.10 13.09
N TYR A 73 -19.00 6.18 13.88
CA TYR A 73 -19.42 6.46 15.27
C TYR A 73 -18.26 6.97 16.13
N MET A 74 -17.08 6.42 15.96
CA MET A 74 -15.88 6.86 16.69
C MET A 74 -15.27 8.14 16.13
N GLY A 75 -15.74 8.66 15.00
CA GLY A 75 -15.10 9.76 14.26
C GLY A 75 -13.64 9.42 13.92
N ALA A 76 -13.38 8.14 13.65
CA ALA A 76 -12.08 7.64 13.34
C ALA A 76 -11.78 7.77 11.85
N THR A 77 -10.50 7.81 11.50
CA THR A 77 -10.02 7.62 10.13
C THR A 77 -9.33 6.28 10.08
N LEU A 78 -9.70 5.44 9.13
CA LEU A 78 -9.03 4.17 8.86
C LEU A 78 -8.87 4.02 7.36
N ASN A 79 -7.65 4.20 6.86
CA ASN A 79 -7.30 4.10 5.45
C ASN A 79 -6.43 2.87 5.24
N VAL A 80 -6.87 1.97 4.39
CA VAL A 80 -6.16 0.72 4.08
C VAL A 80 -5.73 0.73 2.61
N SER A 81 -4.52 0.27 2.35
CA SER A 81 -3.96 0.13 1.01
C SER A 81 -3.07 -1.11 0.94
N GLY A 82 -2.65 -1.49 -0.26
CA GLY A 82 -1.69 -2.58 -0.43
C GLY A 82 -0.31 -2.32 0.20
N SER A 83 0.03 -1.07 0.51
CA SER A 83 1.31 -0.67 1.13
C SER A 83 1.24 -0.48 2.64
N GLY A 84 0.04 -0.50 3.25
CA GLY A 84 -0.11 -0.33 4.69
C GLY A 84 -1.48 0.16 5.12
N VAL A 85 -1.57 0.47 6.41
CA VAL A 85 -2.79 0.94 7.07
C VAL A 85 -2.49 2.18 7.90
N PHE A 86 -3.31 3.20 7.74
CA PHE A 86 -3.31 4.37 8.62
C PHE A 86 -4.60 4.44 9.41
N ALA A 87 -4.49 4.61 10.72
CA ALA A 87 -5.62 4.77 11.62
C ALA A 87 -5.43 5.97 12.55
N SER A 88 -6.49 6.72 12.83
CA SER A 88 -6.47 7.79 13.83
C SER A 88 -7.84 8.00 14.47
N SER A 89 -7.85 8.39 15.76
CA SER A 89 -9.06 8.70 16.48
C SER A 89 -8.78 9.54 17.72
N LEU A 90 -9.84 9.88 18.48
CA LEU A 90 -9.70 10.31 19.87
C LEU A 90 -9.13 9.16 20.71
N SER A 91 -8.27 9.49 21.69
CA SER A 91 -7.58 8.51 22.56
C SER A 91 -8.53 7.51 23.23
N ARG A 92 -9.73 7.94 23.61
CA ARG A 92 -10.75 7.08 24.24
C ARG A 92 -11.25 5.93 23.34
N TYR A 93 -11.13 6.06 22.01
CA TYR A 93 -11.54 5.06 21.04
C TYR A 93 -10.35 4.32 20.42
N PHE A 94 -9.13 4.76 20.72
CA PHE A 94 -7.95 4.31 19.98
C PHE A 94 -7.67 2.81 20.13
N ASP A 95 -7.91 2.23 21.31
CA ASP A 95 -7.79 0.79 21.55
C ASP A 95 -8.68 -0.02 20.58
N ARG A 96 -9.92 0.45 20.35
CA ARG A 96 -10.85 -0.20 19.42
C ARG A 96 -10.45 0.00 17.97
N VAL A 97 -9.96 1.19 17.62
CA VAL A 97 -9.47 1.49 16.28
C VAL A 97 -8.23 0.62 15.95
N LEU A 98 -7.37 0.33 16.91
CA LEU A 98 -6.26 -0.62 16.74
C LEU A 98 -6.76 -2.05 16.49
N GLU A 99 -7.85 -2.49 17.13
CA GLU A 99 -8.48 -3.79 16.84
C GLU A 99 -9.00 -3.87 15.41
N LEU A 100 -9.74 -2.85 14.97
CA LEU A 100 -10.23 -2.77 13.59
C LEU A 100 -9.08 -2.77 12.59
N MET A 101 -8.04 -1.97 12.84
CA MET A 101 -6.82 -1.93 12.04
C MET A 101 -6.14 -3.30 11.96
N ALA A 102 -5.99 -4.01 13.08
CA ALA A 102 -5.41 -5.34 13.11
C ALA A 102 -6.27 -6.34 12.30
N GLY A 103 -7.59 -6.27 12.44
CA GLY A 103 -8.53 -7.11 11.68
C GLY A 103 -8.39 -6.93 10.16
N THR A 104 -8.18 -5.70 9.68
CA THR A 104 -7.99 -5.45 8.23
C THR A 104 -6.72 -6.07 7.66
N VAL A 105 -5.74 -6.38 8.50
CA VAL A 105 -4.46 -6.98 8.09
C VAL A 105 -4.46 -8.49 8.28
N LEU A 106 -5.04 -8.97 9.38
CA LEU A 106 -4.99 -10.37 9.77
C LEU A 106 -6.09 -11.20 9.10
N GLU A 107 -7.29 -10.67 9.03
CA GLU A 107 -8.48 -11.38 8.58
C GLU A 107 -9.45 -10.47 7.80
N PRO A 108 -8.99 -9.81 6.72
CA PRO A 108 -9.86 -8.95 5.92
C PRO A 108 -11.01 -9.74 5.30
N LEU A 109 -12.14 -9.07 5.11
CA LEU A 109 -13.31 -9.62 4.42
C LEU A 109 -13.08 -9.57 2.91
N LEU A 110 -12.60 -10.68 2.31
CA LEU A 110 -12.35 -10.80 0.87
C LEU A 110 -13.45 -11.63 0.22
N THR A 111 -14.54 -10.96 -0.19
CA THR A 111 -15.69 -11.59 -0.87
C THR A 111 -15.57 -11.54 -2.39
N GLN A 112 -16.26 -12.45 -3.09
CA GLN A 112 -16.33 -12.43 -4.55
C GLN A 112 -17.04 -11.17 -5.05
N GLU A 113 -18.08 -10.72 -4.36
CA GLU A 113 -18.82 -9.50 -4.71
C GLU A 113 -17.93 -8.26 -4.69
N GLU A 114 -17.16 -8.07 -3.61
CA GLU A 114 -16.26 -6.94 -3.50
C GLU A 114 -15.11 -7.02 -4.50
N PHE A 115 -14.58 -8.23 -4.75
CA PHE A 115 -13.59 -8.45 -5.80
C PHE A 115 -14.12 -8.03 -7.18
N ASP A 116 -15.29 -8.50 -7.58
CA ASP A 116 -15.88 -8.16 -8.88
C ASP A 116 -16.10 -6.65 -9.00
N ARG A 117 -16.59 -6.02 -7.93
CA ARG A 117 -16.77 -4.55 -7.87
C ARG A 117 -15.47 -3.79 -8.05
N GLN A 118 -14.40 -4.18 -7.36
CA GLN A 118 -13.10 -3.50 -7.44
C GLN A 118 -12.43 -3.73 -8.80
N ARG A 119 -12.55 -4.93 -9.34
CA ARG A 119 -12.06 -5.26 -10.69
C ARG A 119 -12.77 -4.42 -11.76
N ASP A 120 -14.08 -4.28 -11.68
CA ASP A 120 -14.84 -3.47 -12.63
C ASP A 120 -14.54 -1.97 -12.50
N LEU A 121 -14.36 -1.47 -11.26
CA LEU A 121 -13.91 -0.10 -11.01
C LEU A 121 -12.52 0.15 -11.62
N LEU A 122 -11.60 -0.80 -11.49
CA LEU A 122 -10.26 -0.69 -12.09
C LEU A 122 -10.34 -0.62 -13.62
N LYS A 123 -11.24 -1.40 -14.26
CA LYS A 123 -11.48 -1.33 -15.70
C LYS A 123 -12.01 0.03 -16.15
N GLU A 124 -12.94 0.61 -15.40
CA GLU A 124 -13.47 1.94 -15.72
C GLU A 124 -12.41 3.05 -15.54
N ASN A 125 -11.61 2.94 -14.49
CA ASN A 125 -10.49 3.86 -14.27
C ASN A 125 -9.45 3.76 -15.40
N LEU A 126 -9.15 2.54 -15.86
CA LEU A 126 -8.24 2.32 -17.00
C LEU A 126 -8.74 2.99 -18.27
N LYS A 127 -10.02 2.81 -18.62
CA LYS A 127 -10.63 3.46 -19.82
C LYS A 127 -10.57 4.99 -19.76
N THR A 128 -10.67 5.54 -18.55
CA THR A 128 -10.54 6.98 -18.35
C THR A 128 -9.10 7.44 -18.49
N ALA A 129 -8.17 6.70 -17.87
CA ALA A 129 -6.74 6.97 -17.91
C ALA A 129 -6.14 6.87 -19.33
N GLU A 130 -6.66 5.96 -20.17
CA GLU A 130 -6.23 5.82 -21.57
C GLU A 130 -6.50 7.06 -22.44
N LYS A 131 -7.40 7.94 -22.02
CA LYS A 131 -7.71 9.20 -22.71
C LYS A 131 -6.87 10.37 -22.22
N ASP A 132 -6.12 10.20 -21.16
CA ASP A 132 -5.29 11.24 -20.57
C ASP A 132 -3.88 11.23 -21.17
N VAL A 133 -3.47 12.37 -21.72
CA VAL A 133 -2.19 12.53 -22.44
C VAL A 133 -1.01 12.37 -21.50
N ALA A 134 -1.11 12.86 -20.26
CA ALA A 134 -0.04 12.77 -19.29
C ALA A 134 0.16 11.31 -18.84
N THR A 135 -0.92 10.61 -18.56
CA THR A 135 -0.90 9.18 -18.22
C THR A 135 -0.28 8.32 -19.33
N ALA A 136 -0.63 8.63 -20.61
CA ALA A 136 -0.04 7.93 -21.75
C ALA A 136 1.48 8.20 -21.87
N ALA A 137 1.89 9.46 -21.66
CA ALA A 137 3.29 9.85 -21.68
C ALA A 137 4.09 9.15 -20.55
N ASP A 138 3.57 9.15 -19.30
CA ASP A 138 4.20 8.51 -18.15
C ASP A 138 4.35 7.00 -18.36
N ARG A 139 3.31 6.35 -18.90
CA ARG A 139 3.33 4.92 -19.20
C ARG A 139 4.44 4.57 -20.21
N VAL A 140 4.53 5.32 -21.30
CA VAL A 140 5.56 5.12 -22.33
C VAL A 140 6.94 5.43 -21.76
N GLN A 141 7.09 6.52 -21.01
CA GLN A 141 8.33 6.90 -20.33
C GLN A 141 8.84 5.78 -19.43
N ASN A 142 7.98 5.24 -18.56
CA ASN A 142 8.34 4.19 -17.62
C ASN A 142 8.70 2.89 -18.36
N LEU A 143 7.93 2.52 -19.37
CA LEU A 143 8.20 1.34 -20.21
C LEU A 143 9.57 1.40 -20.89
N ILE A 144 9.93 2.56 -21.45
CA ILE A 144 11.21 2.74 -22.13
C ILE A 144 12.37 2.76 -21.13
N THR A 145 12.17 3.42 -19.99
CA THR A 145 13.22 3.54 -18.98
C THR A 145 13.54 2.22 -18.30
N TYR A 146 12.52 1.44 -17.94
CA TYR A 146 12.68 0.26 -17.10
C TYR A 146 12.48 -1.07 -17.84
N GLY A 147 11.77 -1.07 -18.97
CA GLY A 147 11.37 -2.30 -19.67
C GLY A 147 10.09 -2.91 -19.09
N ARG A 148 9.46 -3.82 -19.85
CA ARG A 148 8.19 -4.46 -19.47
C ARG A 148 8.27 -5.37 -18.26
N GLU A 149 9.40 -6.01 -18.06
CA GLU A 149 9.62 -6.99 -16.99
C GLU A 149 10.15 -6.37 -15.70
N HIS A 150 9.98 -5.06 -15.56
CA HIS A 150 10.36 -4.30 -14.39
C HIS A 150 9.11 -3.68 -13.75
N PRO A 151 8.93 -3.69 -12.42
CA PRO A 151 7.75 -3.16 -11.75
C PRO A 151 7.41 -1.70 -12.11
N ASN A 152 8.44 -0.87 -12.33
CA ASN A 152 8.24 0.52 -12.74
C ASN A 152 7.92 0.69 -14.22
N GLY A 153 8.20 -0.31 -15.07
CA GLY A 153 7.88 -0.30 -16.50
C GLY A 153 6.63 -1.13 -16.83
N GLU A 154 6.16 -1.91 -15.89
CA GLU A 154 4.90 -2.64 -15.96
C GLU A 154 3.71 -1.68 -16.02
N PHE A 155 2.65 -2.06 -16.71
CA PHE A 155 1.41 -1.29 -16.74
C PHE A 155 0.18 -2.21 -16.72
N ILE A 156 -0.85 -1.72 -16.05
CA ILE A 156 -2.15 -2.38 -15.99
C ILE A 156 -2.83 -2.28 -17.36
N SER A 157 -3.33 -3.40 -17.87
CA SER A 157 -4.07 -3.49 -19.13
C SER A 157 -5.41 -4.18 -18.89
N GLN A 158 -6.35 -4.02 -19.85
CA GLN A 158 -7.62 -4.77 -19.81
C GLN A 158 -7.37 -6.27 -19.71
N GLU A 159 -6.37 -6.78 -20.44
CA GLU A 159 -6.03 -8.18 -20.46
C GLU A 159 -5.49 -8.67 -19.13
N SER A 160 -4.61 -7.90 -18.46
CA SER A 160 -4.11 -8.26 -17.13
C SER A 160 -5.22 -8.25 -16.09
N ILE A 161 -6.12 -7.25 -16.12
CA ILE A 161 -7.27 -7.18 -15.21
C ILE A 161 -8.22 -8.39 -15.39
N ASP A 162 -8.45 -8.82 -16.65
CA ASP A 162 -9.34 -9.95 -16.94
C ASP A 162 -8.77 -11.28 -16.42
N ARG A 163 -7.45 -11.39 -16.25
CA ARG A 163 -6.79 -12.58 -15.70
C ARG A 163 -6.79 -12.63 -14.18
N ILE A 164 -6.95 -11.50 -13.49
CA ILE A 164 -6.95 -11.46 -12.02
C ILE A 164 -8.13 -12.26 -11.48
N THR A 165 -7.85 -13.12 -10.51
CA THR A 165 -8.85 -13.88 -9.74
C THR A 165 -8.87 -13.45 -8.28
N LEU A 166 -9.95 -13.79 -7.56
CA LEU A 166 -10.01 -13.58 -6.11
C LEU A 166 -8.89 -14.33 -5.37
N GLU A 167 -8.50 -15.51 -5.88
CA GLU A 167 -7.42 -16.29 -5.29
C GLU A 167 -6.06 -15.58 -5.45
N ASP A 168 -5.83 -14.89 -6.56
CA ASP A 168 -4.62 -14.10 -6.76
C ASP A 168 -4.52 -12.97 -5.74
N THR A 169 -5.62 -12.30 -5.41
CA THR A 169 -5.62 -11.26 -4.36
C THR A 169 -5.29 -11.84 -2.98
N LYS A 170 -5.82 -13.02 -2.65
CA LYS A 170 -5.51 -13.71 -1.39
C LYS A 170 -4.05 -14.17 -1.32
N ASN A 171 -3.53 -14.68 -2.43
CA ASN A 171 -2.13 -15.09 -2.54
C ASN A 171 -1.20 -13.88 -2.42
N TYR A 172 -1.56 -12.74 -3.04
CA TYR A 172 -0.80 -11.50 -2.92
C TYR A 172 -0.75 -11.03 -1.46
N LEU A 173 -1.89 -10.98 -0.78
CA LEU A 173 -1.94 -10.63 0.65
C LEU A 173 -1.06 -11.59 1.48
N THR A 174 -1.21 -12.89 1.25
CA THR A 174 -0.46 -13.91 2.00
C THR A 174 1.05 -13.80 1.79
N ASN A 175 1.50 -13.46 0.59
CA ASN A 175 2.92 -13.41 0.24
C ASN A 175 3.59 -12.12 0.72
N TYR A 176 2.89 -10.99 0.70
CA TYR A 176 3.48 -9.67 0.89
C TYR A 176 3.06 -8.94 2.17
N SER A 177 2.01 -9.41 2.87
CA SER A 177 1.62 -8.90 4.19
C SER A 177 2.34 -9.68 5.29
N LYS A 178 3.58 -9.28 5.62
CA LYS A 178 4.44 -9.98 6.59
C LYS A 178 4.90 -9.04 7.71
N PRO A 179 4.76 -9.44 8.99
CA PRO A 179 5.14 -8.60 10.12
C PRO A 179 6.64 -8.32 10.21
N ASN A 180 7.48 -9.28 9.82
CA ASN A 180 8.93 -9.11 9.81
C ASN A 180 9.46 -8.18 8.72
N ASN A 181 8.57 -7.73 7.84
CA ASN A 181 8.84 -6.73 6.80
C ASN A 181 7.90 -5.51 6.95
N ALA A 182 7.50 -5.22 8.19
CA ALA A 182 6.57 -4.15 8.49
C ALA A 182 7.04 -3.31 9.68
N PHE A 183 6.64 -2.04 9.68
CA PHE A 183 6.85 -1.09 10.75
C PHE A 183 5.51 -0.52 11.20
N LEU A 184 5.27 -0.52 12.50
CA LEU A 184 4.11 0.13 13.11
C LEU A 184 4.57 1.34 13.92
N VAL A 185 4.13 2.52 13.55
CA VAL A 185 4.41 3.77 14.24
C VAL A 185 3.14 4.26 14.92
N ILE A 186 3.18 4.47 16.23
CA ILE A 186 2.05 4.97 17.03
C ILE A 186 2.46 6.29 17.66
N ILE A 187 1.66 7.34 17.46
CA ILE A 187 1.93 8.68 17.95
C ILE A 187 0.66 9.28 18.55
N GLY A 188 0.74 9.84 19.74
CA GLY A 188 -0.35 10.59 20.35
C GLY A 188 -0.48 10.37 21.84
N ASP A 189 -1.69 10.61 22.34
CA ASP A 189 -2.05 10.46 23.74
C ASP A 189 -2.27 8.98 24.08
N VAL A 190 -1.16 8.28 24.23
CA VAL A 190 -1.04 6.85 24.53
C VAL A 190 0.00 6.63 25.61
N GLU A 191 -0.11 5.53 26.35
CA GLU A 191 0.88 5.08 27.32
C GLU A 191 1.65 3.89 26.74
N PHE A 192 2.97 3.94 26.80
CA PHE A 192 3.85 2.97 26.13
C PHE A 192 3.59 1.52 26.57
N GLU A 193 3.55 1.23 27.86
CA GLU A 193 3.41 -0.15 28.35
C GLU A 193 2.02 -0.72 28.01
N LYS A 194 0.96 0.10 28.13
CA LYS A 194 -0.39 -0.28 27.73
C LYS A 194 -0.47 -0.56 26.24
N THR A 195 0.08 0.34 25.42
CA THR A 195 0.13 0.19 23.97
C THR A 195 0.91 -1.05 23.56
N LYS A 196 2.08 -1.30 24.19
CA LYS A 196 2.89 -2.48 23.95
C LYS A 196 2.14 -3.77 24.24
N SER A 197 1.43 -3.85 25.40
CA SER A 197 0.60 -5.01 25.71
C SER A 197 -0.48 -5.19 24.65
N LYS A 198 -1.24 -4.15 24.33
CA LYS A 198 -2.32 -4.19 23.35
C LYS A 198 -1.86 -4.66 21.96
N ILE A 199 -0.76 -4.10 21.47
CA ILE A 199 -0.19 -4.49 20.16
C ILE A 199 0.34 -5.93 20.19
N THR A 200 0.93 -6.35 21.30
CA THR A 200 1.37 -7.75 21.45
C THR A 200 0.18 -8.69 21.38
N ASP A 201 -0.90 -8.40 22.09
CA ASP A 201 -2.11 -9.24 22.10
C ASP A 201 -2.78 -9.30 20.71
N LEU A 202 -2.79 -8.19 19.96
CA LEU A 202 -3.43 -8.12 18.66
C LEU A 202 -2.61 -8.73 17.53
N LEU A 203 -1.28 -8.56 17.53
CA LEU A 203 -0.46 -8.84 16.35
C LEU A 203 0.60 -9.95 16.55
N SER A 204 0.70 -10.58 17.72
CA SER A 204 1.70 -11.64 17.95
C SER A 204 1.48 -12.90 17.11
N ASP A 205 0.24 -13.21 16.76
CA ASP A 205 -0.12 -14.38 15.96
C ASP A 205 -0.02 -14.16 14.45
N TRP A 206 0.29 -12.92 14.03
CA TRP A 206 0.52 -12.60 12.63
C TRP A 206 1.76 -13.34 12.12
N LYS A 207 1.57 -14.18 11.09
CA LYS A 207 2.60 -15.10 10.62
C LYS A 207 3.69 -14.37 9.84
N SER A 208 4.93 -14.48 10.32
CA SER A 208 6.12 -14.06 9.59
C SER A 208 6.41 -14.97 8.40
N GLY A 209 7.21 -14.50 7.47
CA GLY A 209 7.63 -15.25 6.29
C GLY A 209 8.62 -14.47 5.45
N GLU A 210 9.21 -15.13 4.49
CA GLU A 210 10.08 -14.47 3.51
C GLU A 210 9.23 -13.71 2.50
N VAL A 211 9.66 -12.49 2.18
CA VAL A 211 9.17 -11.72 1.04
C VAL A 211 10.24 -11.82 -0.04
N ASN A 212 9.90 -12.47 -1.15
CA ASN A 212 10.84 -12.63 -2.24
C ASN A 212 11.17 -11.27 -2.87
N ALA A 213 12.43 -10.88 -2.80
CA ALA A 213 12.96 -9.73 -3.50
C ALA A 213 13.46 -10.17 -4.88
N ASN A 214 12.80 -9.73 -5.93
CA ASN A 214 13.32 -9.89 -7.27
C ASN A 214 14.41 -8.84 -7.51
N SER A 215 15.47 -9.24 -8.22
CA SER A 215 16.49 -8.31 -8.70
C SER A 215 16.12 -7.89 -10.11
N PHE A 216 16.06 -6.59 -10.34
CA PHE A 216 15.78 -6.02 -11.65
C PHE A 216 17.00 -5.31 -12.21
N PRO A 217 17.20 -5.30 -13.53
CA PRO A 217 18.30 -4.57 -14.16
C PRO A 217 18.21 -3.07 -13.83
N THR A 218 19.37 -2.46 -13.58
CA THR A 218 19.44 -1.00 -13.48
C THR A 218 19.17 -0.38 -14.85
N PRO A 219 18.27 0.61 -14.95
CA PRO A 219 18.03 1.31 -16.20
C PRO A 219 19.30 1.97 -16.75
N THR A 220 19.50 1.88 -18.05
CA THR A 220 20.65 2.49 -18.75
C THR A 220 20.16 3.45 -19.82
N ASN A 221 20.93 4.52 -20.04
CA ASN A 221 20.64 5.43 -21.14
C ASN A 221 20.95 4.77 -22.51
N PRO A 222 20.19 5.07 -23.56
CA PRO A 222 20.52 4.63 -24.89
C PRO A 222 21.83 5.27 -25.36
N GLU A 223 22.57 4.59 -26.24
CA GLU A 223 23.86 5.10 -26.80
C GLU A 223 23.70 6.41 -27.57
N LYS A 224 22.54 6.64 -28.14
CA LYS A 224 22.21 7.86 -28.90
C LYS A 224 20.87 8.41 -28.42
N SER A 225 20.69 9.72 -28.54
CA SER A 225 19.39 10.34 -28.27
C SER A 225 18.31 9.74 -29.18
N GLU A 226 17.23 9.33 -28.57
CA GLU A 226 16.05 8.77 -29.23
C GLU A 226 14.87 9.72 -29.06
N ILE A 227 14.04 9.82 -30.10
CA ILE A 227 12.78 10.56 -30.05
C ILE A 227 11.67 9.55 -30.22
N ILE A 228 10.82 9.44 -29.20
CA ILE A 228 9.69 8.56 -29.19
C ILE A 228 8.42 9.40 -29.25
N PHE A 229 7.62 9.14 -30.27
CA PHE A 229 6.40 9.87 -30.53
C PHE A 229 5.18 8.96 -30.33
N VAL A 230 4.23 9.41 -29.52
CA VAL A 230 2.94 8.76 -29.31
C VAL A 230 1.85 9.69 -29.80
N ASP A 231 1.15 9.27 -30.85
CA ASP A 231 0.01 10.02 -31.38
C ASP A 231 -1.24 9.77 -30.54
N MET A 232 -1.85 10.87 -30.10
CA MET A 232 -3.15 10.82 -29.41
C MET A 232 -4.16 11.71 -30.17
N PRO A 233 -4.98 11.11 -31.07
CA PRO A 233 -5.96 11.84 -31.83
C PRO A 233 -6.93 12.61 -30.95
N ASN A 234 -7.22 13.86 -31.34
CA ASN A 234 -8.11 14.81 -30.61
C ASN A 234 -7.56 15.31 -29.26
N ALA A 235 -6.31 15.09 -28.93
CA ALA A 235 -5.70 15.72 -27.76
C ALA A 235 -5.57 17.25 -27.99
N THR A 236 -5.96 18.03 -26.99
CA THR A 236 -5.86 19.50 -27.04
C THR A 236 -4.51 20.01 -26.53
N GLN A 237 -3.70 19.14 -25.93
CA GLN A 237 -2.40 19.46 -25.38
C GLN A 237 -1.39 18.37 -25.73
N SER A 238 -0.10 18.75 -25.77
CA SER A 238 1.00 17.82 -25.93
C SER A 238 1.84 17.78 -24.64
N VAL A 239 2.35 16.61 -24.31
CA VAL A 239 3.35 16.42 -23.24
C VAL A 239 4.69 16.14 -23.88
N VAL A 240 5.73 16.85 -23.46
CA VAL A 240 7.12 16.62 -23.86
C VAL A 240 7.91 16.25 -22.61
N SER A 241 8.46 15.05 -22.58
CA SER A 241 9.32 14.55 -21.50
C SER A 241 10.75 14.38 -22.01
N ILE A 242 11.72 14.88 -21.25
CA ILE A 242 13.15 14.64 -21.51
C ILE A 242 13.67 13.79 -20.36
N ILE A 243 14.14 12.60 -20.70
CA ILE A 243 14.52 11.57 -19.70
C ILE A 243 16.00 11.31 -19.81
N ASN A 244 16.65 11.23 -18.66
CA ASN A 244 18.01 10.75 -18.53
C ASN A 244 18.14 9.97 -17.23
N THR A 245 18.58 8.71 -17.30
CA THR A 245 18.84 7.90 -16.11
C THR A 245 20.20 8.25 -15.56
N ILE A 246 20.27 8.42 -14.24
CA ILE A 246 21.51 8.66 -13.51
C ILE A 246 21.64 7.61 -12.41
N ASP A 247 22.86 7.20 -12.15
CA ASP A 247 23.16 6.36 -10.98
C ASP A 247 23.18 7.27 -9.75
N PHE A 248 22.09 7.21 -8.97
CA PHE A 248 21.92 8.02 -7.78
C PHE A 248 22.30 7.21 -6.54
N ASN A 249 23.56 7.29 -6.13
CA ASN A 249 23.98 6.81 -4.82
C ASN A 249 23.43 7.75 -3.74
N LYS A 250 22.35 7.33 -3.08
CA LYS A 250 21.85 7.98 -1.87
C LYS A 250 22.94 7.83 -0.79
N LYS A 251 23.81 8.85 -0.63
CA LYS A 251 24.67 8.89 0.56
C LYS A 251 23.76 9.13 1.76
N GLU A 252 23.77 8.20 2.71
CA GLU A 252 23.25 8.49 4.03
C GLU A 252 24.05 9.71 4.54
N SER A 253 23.34 10.80 4.83
CA SER A 253 23.95 11.90 5.57
C SER A 253 24.12 11.46 7.02
N ASP A 254 25.35 11.38 7.50
CA ASP A 254 25.69 11.24 8.92
C ASP A 254 24.93 12.22 9.83
#